data_e152d15e7a4978855b7a6738e12fe1f4
#
_entry.id   e152d15e7a4978855b7a6738e12fe1f4
#
_cell.length_a   1.000
_cell.length_b   1.000
_cell.length_c   1.000
_cell.angle_alpha   90.00
_cell.angle_beta   90.00
_cell.angle_gamma   90.00
#
_symmetry.space_group_name_H-M   'P 1'
#
loop_
_entity.id
_entity.type
_entity.pdbx_description
1 polymer ?
#
loop_
_entity_poly.entity_id
_entity_poly.type
_entity_poly.pdbx_seq_one_letter_code
_entity_poly.pdbx_strand_id
1 'polypeptide(L)' 'YYVVQKGDTLDLISKKLYGTTSETDAICRMNGLKDGNLIFIGQKLLLP' A
#
# COMPACT_ATOMS: atom_id res chain seq x y z
N TYR A 1 -10.32 2.31 2.65
CA TYR A 1 -9.46 1.41 1.86
C TYR A 1 -8.99 2.08 0.57
N TYR A 2 -7.98 1.51 -0.03
CA TYR A 2 -7.43 1.97 -1.30
C TYR A 2 -7.39 0.81 -2.30
N VAL A 3 -7.76 1.06 -3.54
CA VAL A 3 -7.70 0.05 -4.60
C VAL A 3 -6.43 0.29 -5.41
N VAL A 4 -5.58 -0.75 -5.51
CA VAL A 4 -4.30 -0.66 -6.20
C VAL A 4 -4.51 -0.35 -7.68
N GLN A 5 -3.75 0.63 -8.18
CA GLN A 5 -3.77 1.06 -9.56
C GLN A 5 -2.51 0.57 -10.28
N LYS A 6 -2.56 0.58 -11.62
CA LYS A 6 -1.40 0.22 -12.43
C LYS A 6 -0.21 1.12 -12.08
N GLY A 7 0.94 0.51 -11.84
CA GLY A 7 2.17 1.22 -11.50
C GLY A 7 2.33 1.55 -10.02
N ASP A 8 1.36 1.21 -9.18
CA ASP A 8 1.46 1.48 -7.75
C ASP A 8 2.42 0.51 -7.06
N THR A 9 3.13 1.06 -6.05
CA THR A 9 3.84 0.28 -5.04
C THR A 9 3.35 0.74 -3.69
N LEU A 10 3.62 -0.01 -2.62
CA LEU A 10 3.20 0.42 -1.28
C LEU A 10 3.84 1.75 -0.89
N ASP A 11 5.10 1.97 -1.24
CA ASP A 11 5.77 3.25 -0.98
C ASP A 11 5.07 4.39 -1.71
N LEU A 12 4.72 4.20 -2.99
CA LEU A 12 4.01 5.21 -3.75
C LEU A 12 2.62 5.47 -3.20
N ILE A 13 1.93 4.42 -2.78
CA ILE A 13 0.60 4.55 -2.16
C ILE A 13 0.69 5.35 -0.88
N SER A 14 1.64 5.03 0.00
CA SER A 14 1.86 5.76 1.24
C SER A 14 2.17 7.23 0.96
N LYS A 15 3.06 7.50 0.03
CA LYS A 15 3.43 8.85 -0.33
C LYS A 15 2.25 9.64 -0.91
N LYS A 16 1.45 8.99 -1.75
CA LYS A 16 0.28 9.61 -2.38
C LYS A 16 -0.79 9.99 -1.35
N LEU A 17 -1.03 9.12 -0.37
CA LEU A 17 -2.12 9.28 0.59
C LEU A 17 -1.70 10.06 1.84
N TYR A 18 -0.45 9.93 2.26
CA TYR A 18 0.04 10.53 3.52
C TYR A 18 1.19 11.51 3.30
N GLY A 19 1.67 11.67 2.09
CA GLY A 19 2.77 12.58 1.77
C GLY A 19 4.15 12.04 2.13
N THR A 20 4.24 10.83 2.64
CA THR A 20 5.49 10.21 3.10
C THR A 20 5.40 8.71 3.00
N THR A 21 6.55 8.02 2.91
CA THR A 21 6.59 6.55 2.90
C THR A 21 6.52 5.94 4.29
N SER A 22 6.36 6.75 5.34
CA SER A 22 6.38 6.28 6.73
C SER A 22 5.25 5.29 7.06
N GLU A 23 4.15 5.29 6.30
CA GLU A 23 3.01 4.40 6.54
C GLU A 23 3.09 3.08 5.78
N THR A 24 4.14 2.87 4.99
CA THR A 24 4.30 1.65 4.19
C THR A 24 4.26 0.39 5.05
N ASP A 25 5.00 0.37 6.16
CA ASP A 25 5.03 -0.78 7.05
C ASP A 25 3.68 -1.05 7.71
N ALA A 26 2.97 0.00 8.09
CA ALA A 26 1.64 -0.12 8.71
C ALA A 26 0.64 -0.70 7.71
N ILE A 27 0.65 -0.23 6.47
CA ILE A 27 -0.21 -0.75 5.42
C ILE A 27 0.10 -2.23 5.19
N CYS A 28 1.39 -2.56 5.11
CA CYS A 28 1.84 -3.94 4.90
C CYS A 28 1.32 -4.86 6.00
N ARG A 29 1.46 -4.46 7.25
CA ARG A 29 1.02 -5.26 8.40
C ARG A 29 -0.50 -5.41 8.47
N MET A 30 -1.23 -4.33 8.20
CA MET A 30 -2.70 -4.36 8.24
C MET A 30 -3.29 -5.32 7.22
N ASN A 31 -2.58 -5.55 6.11
CA ASN A 31 -3.06 -6.40 5.03
C ASN A 31 -2.41 -7.78 5.02
N GLY A 32 -1.61 -8.10 6.03
CA GLY A 32 -0.94 -9.41 6.13
C GLY A 32 0.06 -9.66 5.02
N LEU A 33 0.64 -8.61 4.45
CA LEU A 33 1.60 -8.71 3.36
C LEU A 33 2.99 -8.99 3.92
N LYS A 34 3.68 -9.98 3.34
CA LYS A 34 5.05 -10.31 3.72
C LYS A 34 6.05 -9.49 2.94
N ASP A 35 5.68 -9.07 1.73
CA ASP A 35 6.53 -8.32 0.83
C ASP A 35 5.69 -7.19 0.25
N GLY A 36 6.11 -5.95 0.49
CA GLY A 36 5.39 -4.77 0.01
C GLY A 36 5.34 -4.64 -1.51
N ASN A 37 6.14 -5.43 -2.23
CA ASN A 37 6.12 -5.42 -3.69
C ASN A 37 5.14 -6.43 -4.28
N LEU A 38 4.50 -7.26 -3.45
CA LEU A 38 3.55 -8.27 -3.90
C LEU A 38 2.12 -7.77 -3.74
N ILE A 39 1.79 -6.76 -4.53
CA ILE A 39 0.42 -6.25 -4.63
C ILE A 39 -0.02 -6.31 -6.09
N PHE A 40 -1.33 -6.39 -6.29
CA PHE A 40 -1.91 -6.59 -7.62
C PHE A 40 -2.91 -5.48 -7.93
N ILE A 41 -2.99 -5.09 -9.20
CA ILE A 41 -3.96 -4.10 -9.67
C ILE A 41 -5.35 -4.56 -9.28
N GLY A 42 -6.15 -3.65 -8.71
CA GLY A 42 -7.50 -3.95 -8.25
C GLY A 42 -7.57 -4.52 -6.84
N GLN A 43 -6.42 -4.81 -6.22
CA GLN A 43 -6.38 -5.30 -4.86
C GLN A 43 -6.86 -4.21 -3.89
N LYS A 44 -7.71 -4.60 -2.94
CA LYS A 44 -8.22 -3.69 -1.92
C LYS A 44 -7.28 -3.70 -0.72
N LEU A 45 -6.73 -2.56 -0.38
CA LEU A 45 -5.82 -2.41 0.75
C LEU A 45 -6.50 -1.68 1.90
N LEU A 46 -6.43 -2.25 3.09
CA LEU A 46 -6.86 -1.56 4.30
C LEU A 46 -5.82 -0.50 4.66
N LEU A 47 -6.29 0.66 5.15
CA LEU A 47 -5.43 1.77 5.50
C LEU A 47 -5.44 1.99 7.01
N PRO A 48 -4.29 2.39 7.59
CA PRO A 48 -4.24 2.72 9.01
C PRO A 48 -5.04 3.96 9.37
#